data_60a258159158f3a5b5545c1739021ee1
#
_entry.id   60a258159158f3a5b5545c1739021ee1
#
_cell.length_a   1.000
_cell.length_b   1.000
_cell.length_c   1.000
_cell.angle_alpha   90.00
_cell.angle_beta   90.00
_cell.angle_gamma   90.00
#
_symmetry.space_group_name_H-M   'P 1'
#
loop_
_entity.id
_entity.type
_entity.pdbx_description
1 polymer ?
#
loop_
_entity_poly.entity_id
_entity_poly.type
_entity_poly.pdbx_seq_one_letter_code
_entity_poly.pdbx_strand_id
1 'polypeptide(L)'
;MSSFASRAREEIAQRSIQKDCCVRAAAYGIACFAKYFDAKGLVVQTEQQETVQAAQQLFARCGVQGEILHKQRPSGVLYEFNIRAPEQVARVHELFGTTGSETSLQIDPRLIRCQTCVSAYIGAAFLCSGTVIDPQKEYNLEFLTSRTNLARDFEALLAEHEFAPHRTRRNGVNLIYVKTGANVERLLSFMGAGN
;
A
#
# COMPACT_ATOMS: atom_id res chain seq x y z
N MET A 1 -24.11 2.98 -5.34
CA MET A 1 -23.14 4.03 -5.71
C MET A 1 -21.79 3.76 -5.05
N SER A 2 -20.71 3.86 -5.81
CA SER A 2 -19.38 3.75 -5.24
C SER A 2 -19.06 5.00 -4.41
N SER A 3 -18.42 4.79 -3.26
CA SER A 3 -17.97 5.88 -2.41
C SER A 3 -16.80 6.62 -3.06
N PHE A 4 -16.51 7.83 -2.56
CA PHE A 4 -15.35 8.59 -3.00
C PHE A 4 -14.05 7.78 -2.82
N ALA A 5 -13.90 7.12 -1.66
CA ALA A 5 -12.73 6.27 -1.39
C ALA A 5 -12.63 5.10 -2.37
N SER A 6 -13.76 4.50 -2.71
CA SER A 6 -13.82 3.39 -3.66
C SER A 6 -13.34 3.80 -5.05
N ARG A 7 -13.80 4.97 -5.52
CA ARG A 7 -13.37 5.51 -6.82
C ARG A 7 -11.88 5.83 -6.83
N ALA A 8 -11.37 6.41 -5.75
CA ALA A 8 -9.94 6.70 -5.63
C ALA A 8 -9.11 5.41 -5.71
N ARG A 9 -9.53 4.36 -5.00
CA ARG A 9 -8.83 3.06 -5.07
C ARG A 9 -8.86 2.46 -6.47
N GLU A 10 -10.00 2.53 -7.15
CA GLU A 10 -10.10 2.03 -8.53
C GLU A 10 -9.12 2.73 -9.46
N GLU A 11 -9.06 4.06 -9.40
CA GLU A 11 -8.14 4.84 -10.23
C GLU A 11 -6.68 4.50 -9.93
N ILE A 12 -6.33 4.39 -8.64
CA ILE A 12 -4.96 4.04 -8.24
C ILE A 12 -4.62 2.61 -8.67
N ALA A 13 -5.55 1.67 -8.49
CA ALA A 13 -5.34 0.27 -8.88
C ALA A 13 -5.17 0.11 -10.39
N GLN A 14 -5.86 0.93 -11.18
CA GLN A 14 -5.82 0.88 -12.65
C GLN A 14 -4.70 1.72 -13.26
N ARG A 15 -3.97 2.45 -12.43
CA ARG A 15 -2.87 3.29 -12.90
C ARG A 15 -1.83 2.49 -13.65
N SER A 16 -1.46 2.96 -14.85
CA SER A 16 -0.40 2.34 -15.64
C SER A 16 0.96 2.71 -15.08
N ILE A 17 1.74 1.70 -14.68
CA ILE A 17 3.11 1.87 -14.19
C ILE A 17 4.05 1.29 -15.22
N GLN A 18 4.91 2.13 -15.79
CA GLN A 18 5.74 1.77 -16.95
C GLN A 18 7.10 1.20 -16.56
N LYS A 19 7.81 1.87 -15.67
CA LYS A 19 9.19 1.51 -15.33
C LYS A 19 9.24 0.33 -14.38
N ASP A 20 10.19 -0.58 -14.60
CA ASP A 20 10.38 -1.74 -13.73
C ASP A 20 10.69 -1.35 -12.28
N CYS A 21 11.47 -0.29 -12.08
CA CYS A 21 11.78 0.18 -10.72
C CYS A 21 10.50 0.68 -10.00
N CYS A 22 9.56 1.26 -10.73
CA CYS A 22 8.30 1.74 -10.17
C CYS A 22 7.34 0.59 -9.87
N VAL A 23 7.34 -0.45 -10.70
CA VAL A 23 6.57 -1.67 -10.44
C VAL A 23 7.08 -2.34 -9.17
N ARG A 24 8.40 -2.45 -9.01
CA ARG A 24 9.02 -3.00 -7.79
C ARG A 24 8.68 -2.15 -6.57
N ALA A 25 8.72 -0.83 -6.71
CA ALA A 25 8.35 0.09 -5.63
C ALA A 25 6.90 -0.10 -5.21
N ALA A 26 5.97 -0.26 -6.16
CA ALA A 26 4.56 -0.53 -5.87
C ALA A 26 4.40 -1.87 -5.16
N ALA A 27 5.05 -2.93 -5.65
CA ALA A 27 5.03 -4.25 -5.01
C ALA A 27 5.57 -4.16 -3.57
N TYR A 28 6.62 -3.36 -3.35
CA TYR A 28 7.17 -3.12 -2.02
C TYR A 28 6.16 -2.42 -1.11
N GLY A 29 5.40 -1.46 -1.63
CA GLY A 29 4.32 -0.81 -0.89
C GLY A 29 3.24 -1.82 -0.45
N ILE A 30 2.86 -2.74 -1.33
CA ILE A 30 1.95 -3.84 -0.98
C ILE A 30 2.52 -4.66 0.19
N ALA A 31 3.79 -5.05 0.11
CA ALA A 31 4.45 -5.85 1.15
C ALA A 31 4.52 -5.12 2.48
N CYS A 32 4.93 -3.86 2.47
CA CYS A 32 5.07 -3.06 3.70
C CYS A 32 3.74 -2.89 4.44
N PHE A 33 2.65 -2.75 3.71
CA PHE A 33 1.32 -2.52 4.28
C PHE A 33 0.41 -3.75 4.24
N ALA A 34 0.97 -4.91 3.91
CA ALA A 34 0.26 -6.19 3.98
C ALA A 34 -0.07 -6.56 5.42
N LYS A 35 -1.05 -7.43 5.59
CA LYS A 35 -1.41 -7.97 6.90
C LYS A 35 -0.23 -8.72 7.51
N TYR A 36 0.41 -9.58 6.71
CA TYR A 36 1.62 -10.30 7.10
C TYR A 36 2.67 -10.15 6.00
N PHE A 37 3.91 -9.95 6.41
CA PHE A 37 5.07 -9.97 5.54
C PHE A 37 6.26 -10.44 6.39
N ASP A 38 6.59 -11.73 6.28
CA ASP A 38 7.60 -12.39 7.12
C ASP A 38 8.24 -13.57 6.39
N ALA A 39 8.94 -14.43 7.12
CA ALA A 39 9.63 -15.59 6.55
C ALA A 39 8.65 -16.61 5.94
N LYS A 40 7.40 -16.59 6.34
CA LYS A 40 6.38 -17.51 5.80
C LYS A 40 5.76 -17.00 4.51
N GLY A 41 5.95 -15.73 4.19
CA GLY A 41 5.45 -15.11 2.99
C GLY A 41 4.71 -13.81 3.21
N LEU A 42 3.70 -13.60 2.41
CA LEU A 42 2.98 -12.33 2.35
C LEU A 42 1.48 -12.60 2.24
N VAL A 43 0.69 -11.86 3.01
CA VAL A 43 -0.77 -11.95 2.98
C VAL A 43 -1.39 -10.56 2.99
N VAL A 44 -2.20 -10.26 1.98
CA VAL A 44 -3.04 -9.08 1.91
C VAL A 44 -4.49 -9.54 2.06
N GLN A 45 -5.22 -8.96 3.01
CA GLN A 45 -6.66 -9.20 3.16
C GLN A 45 -7.41 -7.91 3.03
N THR A 46 -8.49 -7.90 2.22
CA THR A 46 -9.22 -6.69 1.92
C THR A 46 -10.62 -7.02 1.40
N GLU A 47 -11.55 -6.09 1.59
CA GLU A 47 -12.87 -6.18 0.97
C GLU A 47 -12.88 -5.64 -0.47
N GLN A 48 -11.75 -5.09 -0.93
CA GLN A 48 -11.62 -4.45 -2.24
C GLN A 48 -10.97 -5.39 -3.24
N GLN A 49 -11.75 -5.90 -4.17
CA GLN A 49 -11.26 -6.83 -5.20
C GLN A 49 -10.13 -6.22 -6.03
N GLU A 50 -10.23 -4.95 -6.37
CA GLU A 50 -9.24 -4.25 -7.19
C GLU A 50 -7.86 -4.22 -6.52
N THR A 51 -7.81 -4.23 -5.20
CA THR A 51 -6.53 -4.25 -4.46
C THR A 51 -5.79 -5.57 -4.67
N VAL A 52 -6.48 -6.71 -4.51
CA VAL A 52 -5.81 -8.02 -4.68
C VAL A 52 -5.44 -8.26 -6.14
N GLN A 53 -6.24 -7.79 -7.08
CA GLN A 53 -5.93 -7.88 -8.50
C GLN A 53 -4.69 -7.07 -8.85
N ALA A 54 -4.60 -5.84 -8.36
CA ALA A 54 -3.43 -4.99 -8.55
C ALA A 54 -2.18 -5.62 -7.92
N ALA A 55 -2.30 -6.16 -6.71
CA ALA A 55 -1.19 -6.82 -6.02
C ALA A 55 -0.67 -8.02 -6.83
N GLN A 56 -1.57 -8.86 -7.32
CA GLN A 56 -1.19 -10.02 -8.12
C GLN A 56 -0.45 -9.62 -9.39
N GLN A 57 -0.95 -8.61 -10.09
CA GLN A 57 -0.34 -8.12 -11.33
C GLN A 57 1.04 -7.51 -11.09
N LEU A 58 1.18 -6.71 -10.02
CA LEU A 58 2.45 -6.08 -9.68
C LEU A 58 3.52 -7.12 -9.37
N PHE A 59 3.20 -8.10 -8.53
CA PHE A 59 4.14 -9.16 -8.18
C PHE A 59 4.47 -10.04 -9.39
N ALA A 60 3.48 -10.35 -10.24
CA ALA A 60 3.72 -11.11 -11.46
C ALA A 60 4.73 -10.41 -12.39
N ARG A 61 4.62 -9.08 -12.53
CA ARG A 61 5.58 -8.30 -13.30
C ARG A 61 6.97 -8.29 -12.69
N CYS A 62 7.10 -8.57 -11.38
CA CYS A 62 8.39 -8.74 -10.69
C CYS A 62 8.87 -10.20 -10.69
N GLY A 63 8.20 -11.08 -11.41
CA GLY A 63 8.59 -12.50 -11.48
C GLY A 63 8.12 -13.32 -10.29
N VAL A 64 7.14 -12.84 -9.53
CA VAL A 64 6.62 -13.52 -8.34
C VAL A 64 5.15 -13.91 -8.55
N GLN A 65 4.85 -15.18 -8.35
CA GLN A 65 3.49 -15.71 -8.48
C GLN A 65 2.82 -15.78 -7.10
N GLY A 66 1.59 -15.27 -7.03
CA GLY A 66 0.75 -15.34 -5.85
C GLY A 66 -0.66 -15.76 -6.20
N GLU A 67 -1.44 -16.14 -5.20
CA GLU A 67 -2.80 -16.63 -5.36
C GLU A 67 -3.80 -15.63 -4.82
N ILE A 68 -4.97 -15.55 -5.48
CA ILE A 68 -6.12 -14.81 -4.97
C ILE A 68 -7.16 -15.81 -4.51
N LEU A 69 -7.59 -15.65 -3.26
CA LEU A 69 -8.67 -16.42 -2.65
C LEU A 69 -9.78 -15.45 -2.24
N HIS A 70 -10.98 -16.00 -2.06
CA HIS A 70 -12.08 -15.20 -1.52
C HIS A 70 -12.93 -16.03 -0.59
N LYS A 71 -13.56 -15.35 0.37
CA LYS A 71 -14.45 -15.96 1.36
C LYS A 71 -15.69 -15.11 1.51
N GLN A 72 -16.86 -15.75 1.34
CA GLN A 72 -18.13 -15.09 1.59
C GLN A 72 -18.37 -14.97 3.10
N ARG A 73 -18.69 -13.76 3.56
CA ARG A 73 -19.05 -13.46 4.94
C ARG A 73 -20.41 -12.76 4.97
N PRO A 74 -21.11 -12.75 6.12
CA PRO A 74 -22.37 -11.98 6.23
C PRO A 74 -22.23 -10.51 5.86
N SER A 75 -21.04 -9.90 6.14
CA SER A 75 -20.74 -8.51 5.85
C SER A 75 -20.23 -8.26 4.42
N GLY A 76 -20.11 -9.30 3.59
CA GLY A 76 -19.60 -9.19 2.22
C GLY A 76 -18.46 -10.14 1.95
N VAL A 77 -17.79 -9.96 0.81
CA VAL A 77 -16.70 -10.84 0.40
C VAL A 77 -15.37 -10.31 0.96
N LEU A 78 -14.58 -11.22 1.56
CA LEU A 78 -13.21 -10.96 1.94
C LEU A 78 -12.29 -11.56 0.88
N TYR A 79 -11.43 -10.75 0.29
CA TYR A 79 -10.44 -11.18 -0.67
C TYR A 79 -9.08 -11.33 0.01
N GLU A 80 -8.30 -12.30 -0.45
CA GLU A 80 -6.93 -12.49 0.01
C GLU A 80 -6.02 -12.67 -1.19
N PHE A 81 -4.92 -11.91 -1.21
CA PHE A 81 -3.78 -12.20 -2.06
C PHE A 81 -2.67 -12.73 -1.18
N ASN A 82 -2.08 -13.87 -1.54
CA ASN A 82 -1.02 -14.46 -0.74
C ASN A 82 0.13 -14.98 -1.59
N ILE A 83 1.31 -14.98 -1.00
CA ILE A 83 2.52 -15.60 -1.55
C ILE A 83 3.02 -16.51 -0.43
N ARG A 84 2.82 -17.82 -0.59
CA ARG A 84 3.15 -18.84 0.42
C ARG A 84 4.04 -19.96 -0.09
N ALA A 85 4.06 -20.21 -1.41
CA ALA A 85 4.91 -21.24 -1.99
C ALA A 85 6.38 -20.91 -1.67
N PRO A 86 7.16 -21.84 -1.10
CA PRO A 86 8.52 -21.52 -0.63
C PRO A 86 9.43 -20.89 -1.68
N GLU A 87 9.38 -21.32 -2.92
CA GLU A 87 10.19 -20.73 -3.99
C GLU A 87 9.76 -19.29 -4.31
N GLN A 88 8.47 -18.99 -4.19
CA GLN A 88 7.96 -17.64 -4.43
C GLN A 88 8.27 -16.72 -3.26
N VAL A 89 8.20 -17.23 -2.03
CA VAL A 89 8.59 -16.48 -0.83
C VAL A 89 10.06 -16.09 -0.92
N ALA A 90 10.92 -17.02 -1.33
CA ALA A 90 12.34 -16.75 -1.53
C ALA A 90 12.56 -15.63 -2.56
N ARG A 91 11.80 -15.63 -3.65
CA ARG A 91 11.86 -14.58 -4.68
C ARG A 91 11.46 -13.22 -4.14
N VAL A 92 10.43 -13.15 -3.30
CA VAL A 92 10.01 -11.89 -2.68
C VAL A 92 11.13 -11.31 -1.82
N HIS A 93 11.73 -12.13 -0.97
CA HIS A 93 12.80 -11.65 -0.10
C HIS A 93 14.07 -11.27 -0.88
N GLU A 94 14.37 -11.98 -1.96
CA GLU A 94 15.45 -11.60 -2.87
C GLU A 94 15.13 -10.27 -3.56
N LEU A 95 13.88 -10.08 -4.01
CA LEU A 95 13.43 -8.85 -4.69
C LEU A 95 13.62 -7.61 -3.82
N PHE A 96 13.33 -7.72 -2.53
CA PHE A 96 13.38 -6.58 -1.60
C PHE A 96 14.63 -6.54 -0.72
N GLY A 97 15.50 -7.54 -0.81
CA GLY A 97 16.70 -7.61 0.02
C GLY A 97 16.36 -7.84 1.51
N THR A 98 15.30 -8.59 1.78
CA THR A 98 14.84 -8.91 3.14
C THR A 98 15.07 -10.39 3.43
N THR A 99 15.05 -10.77 4.72
CA THR A 99 15.18 -12.18 5.14
C THR A 99 13.86 -12.76 5.66
N GLY A 100 12.93 -11.89 6.04
CA GLY A 100 11.69 -12.29 6.69
C GLY A 100 11.80 -12.44 8.20
N SER A 101 13.01 -12.33 8.74
CA SER A 101 13.26 -12.42 10.19
C SER A 101 13.57 -11.06 10.82
N GLU A 102 13.36 -9.99 10.07
CA GLU A 102 13.53 -8.63 10.60
C GLU A 102 12.56 -8.41 11.75
N THR A 103 13.08 -7.91 12.88
CA THR A 103 12.26 -7.60 14.06
C THR A 103 11.45 -6.33 13.89
N SER A 104 11.80 -5.52 12.88
CA SER A 104 11.22 -4.20 12.66
C SER A 104 11.29 -3.89 11.17
N LEU A 105 10.13 -3.66 10.56
CA LEU A 105 10.07 -3.28 9.15
C LEU A 105 10.28 -1.78 9.01
N GLN A 106 11.22 -1.40 8.16
CA GLN A 106 11.52 -0.01 7.81
C GLN A 106 11.50 0.13 6.29
N ILE A 107 11.34 1.36 5.81
CA ILE A 107 11.39 1.61 4.37
C ILE A 107 12.84 1.62 3.91
N ASP A 108 13.17 0.77 2.95
CA ASP A 108 14.48 0.76 2.30
C ASP A 108 14.47 1.79 1.17
N PRO A 109 15.23 2.90 1.29
CA PRO A 109 15.22 3.95 0.27
C PRO A 109 15.77 3.51 -1.08
N ARG A 110 16.51 2.40 -1.13
CA ARG A 110 17.04 1.86 -2.39
C ARG A 110 15.94 1.33 -3.30
N LEU A 111 14.76 1.02 -2.74
CA LEU A 111 13.62 0.47 -3.48
C LEU A 111 12.66 1.56 -3.99
N ILE A 112 12.86 2.81 -3.59
CA ILE A 112 11.98 3.94 -3.98
C ILE A 112 12.82 5.15 -4.42
N ARG A 113 13.65 4.97 -5.45
CA ARG A 113 14.66 5.96 -5.84
C ARG A 113 14.13 7.17 -6.61
N CYS A 114 13.27 6.95 -7.59
CA CYS A 114 12.75 8.05 -8.41
C CYS A 114 11.41 8.53 -7.89
N GLN A 115 10.99 9.71 -8.33
CA GLN A 115 9.74 10.32 -7.86
C GLN A 115 8.52 9.46 -8.21
N THR A 116 8.53 8.81 -9.38
CA THR A 116 7.44 7.90 -9.75
C THR A 116 7.49 6.59 -8.95
N CYS A 117 8.64 6.16 -8.44
CA CYS A 117 8.74 5.08 -7.48
C CYS A 117 8.03 5.45 -6.17
N VAL A 118 8.29 6.65 -5.66
CA VAL A 118 7.65 7.15 -4.43
C VAL A 118 6.13 7.18 -4.62
N SER A 119 5.68 7.74 -5.73
CA SER A 119 4.27 7.83 -6.08
C SER A 119 3.61 6.43 -6.14
N ALA A 120 4.26 5.48 -6.79
CA ALA A 120 3.77 4.10 -6.90
C ALA A 120 3.74 3.39 -5.54
N TYR A 121 4.77 3.59 -4.72
CA TYR A 121 4.86 3.05 -3.36
C TYR A 121 3.71 3.55 -2.48
N ILE A 122 3.49 4.87 -2.46
CA ILE A 122 2.43 5.49 -1.64
C ILE A 122 1.05 5.04 -2.14
N GLY A 123 0.86 4.98 -3.45
CA GLY A 123 -0.40 4.48 -4.03
C GLY A 123 -0.71 3.04 -3.62
N ALA A 124 0.30 2.17 -3.64
CA ALA A 124 0.16 0.78 -3.20
C ALA A 124 -0.15 0.70 -1.69
N ALA A 125 0.49 1.53 -0.87
CA ALA A 125 0.19 1.64 0.55
C ALA A 125 -1.28 2.02 0.77
N PHE A 126 -1.78 2.96 -0.03
CA PHE A 126 -3.18 3.39 0.04
C PHE A 126 -4.13 2.24 -0.30
N LEU A 127 -3.82 1.44 -1.32
CA LEU A 127 -4.65 0.29 -1.68
C LEU A 127 -4.79 -0.71 -0.54
N CYS A 128 -3.73 -0.91 0.24
CA CYS A 128 -3.72 -1.88 1.34
C CYS A 128 -4.31 -1.35 2.63
N SER A 129 -4.07 -0.07 2.97
CA SER A 129 -4.36 0.45 4.31
C SER A 129 -4.92 1.86 4.32
N GLY A 130 -5.15 2.45 3.15
CA GLY A 130 -5.59 3.83 3.05
C GLY A 130 -7.09 3.98 3.05
N THR A 131 -7.53 5.13 3.52
CA THR A 131 -8.92 5.57 3.36
C THR A 131 -8.94 7.08 3.20
N VAL A 132 -9.97 7.57 2.52
CA VAL A 132 -10.18 9.00 2.33
C VAL A 132 -11.65 9.31 2.57
N ILE A 133 -11.89 10.38 3.33
CA ILE A 133 -13.24 10.84 3.63
C ILE A 133 -13.67 11.83 2.54
N ASP A 134 -14.95 11.78 2.21
CA ASP A 134 -15.55 12.66 1.18
C ASP A 134 -15.19 14.13 1.44
N PRO A 135 -14.64 14.81 0.42
CA PRO A 135 -14.22 16.21 0.54
C PRO A 135 -15.32 17.18 0.96
N GLN A 136 -16.59 16.85 0.75
CA GLN A 136 -17.69 17.73 1.12
C GLN A 136 -17.96 17.73 2.62
N LYS A 137 -17.41 16.77 3.36
CA LYS A 137 -17.61 16.66 4.81
C LYS A 137 -16.38 17.15 5.56
N GLU A 138 -15.27 16.53 5.35
CA GLU A 138 -14.01 16.88 6.00
C GLU A 138 -12.87 16.16 5.27
N TYR A 139 -11.95 16.89 4.68
CA TYR A 139 -10.85 16.27 3.95
C TYR A 139 -9.88 15.61 4.92
N ASN A 140 -9.89 14.29 4.92
CA ASN A 140 -8.94 13.52 5.69
C ASN A 140 -8.55 12.28 4.90
N LEU A 141 -7.26 12.12 4.64
CA LEU A 141 -6.72 10.93 4.00
C LEU A 141 -5.82 10.24 5.02
N GLU A 142 -6.06 8.95 5.24
CA GLU A 142 -5.44 8.21 6.34
C GLU A 142 -4.80 6.91 5.87
N PHE A 143 -3.71 6.53 6.53
CA PHE A 143 -3.05 5.22 6.39
C PHE A 143 -2.93 4.60 7.78
N LEU A 144 -3.19 3.30 7.88
CA LEU A 144 -3.12 2.57 9.14
C LEU A 144 -2.04 1.49 9.07
N THR A 145 -1.25 1.36 10.13
CA THR A 145 -0.30 0.26 10.28
C THR A 145 0.02 0.03 11.75
N SER A 146 0.16 -1.24 12.14
CA SER A 146 0.64 -1.61 13.46
C SER A 146 2.17 -1.57 13.56
N ARG A 147 2.86 -1.41 12.42
CA ARG A 147 4.33 -1.40 12.35
C ARG A 147 4.85 0.00 12.63
N THR A 148 5.37 0.21 13.85
CA THR A 148 5.72 1.55 14.35
C THR A 148 6.89 2.19 13.57
N ASN A 149 7.94 1.44 13.26
CA ASN A 149 9.06 2.00 12.53
C ASN A 149 8.69 2.31 11.07
N LEU A 150 7.85 1.47 10.46
CA LEU A 150 7.29 1.75 9.15
C LEU A 150 6.48 3.05 9.18
N ALA A 151 5.64 3.23 10.20
CA ALA A 151 4.82 4.43 10.35
C ALA A 151 5.67 5.70 10.42
N ARG A 152 6.77 5.67 11.17
CA ARG A 152 7.71 6.79 11.26
C ARG A 152 8.36 7.11 9.92
N ASP A 153 8.83 6.07 9.23
CA ASP A 153 9.47 6.23 7.93
C ASP A 153 8.47 6.75 6.89
N PHE A 154 7.24 6.26 6.94
CA PHE A 154 6.19 6.68 6.02
C PHE A 154 5.79 8.15 6.26
N GLU A 155 5.66 8.56 7.50
CA GLU A 155 5.44 9.96 7.86
C GLU A 155 6.57 10.84 7.31
N ALA A 156 7.82 10.42 7.51
CA ALA A 156 8.98 11.15 7.00
C ALA A 156 8.96 11.25 5.47
N LEU A 157 8.57 10.18 4.79
CA LEU A 157 8.46 10.15 3.33
C LEU A 157 7.42 11.16 2.83
N LEU A 158 6.24 11.19 3.46
CA LEU A 158 5.20 12.16 3.11
C LEU A 158 5.65 13.60 3.41
N ALA A 159 6.33 13.83 4.53
CA ALA A 159 6.85 15.14 4.90
C ALA A 159 7.91 15.64 3.91
N GLU A 160 8.79 14.74 3.47
CA GLU A 160 9.82 15.04 2.46
C GLU A 160 9.20 15.52 1.14
N HIS A 161 8.04 15.01 0.79
CA HIS A 161 7.31 15.40 -0.41
C HIS A 161 6.26 16.49 -0.15
N GLU A 162 6.34 17.15 1.00
CA GLU A 162 5.57 18.35 1.35
C GLU A 162 4.05 18.10 1.47
N PHE A 163 3.65 16.90 1.91
CA PHE A 163 2.24 16.59 2.14
C PHE A 163 1.77 16.94 3.55
N ALA A 164 2.66 17.45 4.40
CA ALA A 164 2.35 17.89 5.77
C ALA A 164 1.58 16.82 6.59
N PRO A 165 2.16 15.62 6.73
CA PRO A 165 1.48 14.54 7.45
C PRO A 165 1.47 14.78 8.96
N HIS A 166 0.50 14.12 9.61
CA HIS A 166 0.43 13.99 11.06
C HIS A 166 0.44 12.50 11.40
N ARG A 167 0.91 12.17 12.59
CA ARG A 167 0.90 10.79 13.06
C ARG A 167 0.41 10.72 14.49
N THR A 168 -0.48 9.77 14.75
CA THR A 168 -0.96 9.46 16.09
C THR A 168 -1.03 7.95 16.26
N ARG A 169 -1.17 7.52 17.51
CA ARG A 169 -1.29 6.09 17.82
C ARG A 169 -2.52 5.88 18.68
N ARG A 170 -3.33 4.90 18.31
CA ARG A 170 -4.57 4.59 19.02
C ARG A 170 -4.76 3.08 19.06
N ASN A 171 -4.85 2.50 20.26
CA ASN A 171 -5.05 1.07 20.49
C ASN A 171 -4.01 0.18 19.78
N GLY A 172 -2.72 0.58 19.80
CA GLY A 172 -1.64 -0.17 19.17
C GLY A 172 -1.54 0.00 17.66
N VAL A 173 -2.39 0.83 17.06
CA VAL A 173 -2.37 1.10 15.62
C VAL A 173 -1.89 2.52 15.38
N ASN A 174 -0.94 2.65 14.46
CA ASN A 174 -0.45 3.97 14.03
C ASN A 174 -1.34 4.49 12.92
N LEU A 175 -1.72 5.75 13.04
CA LEU A 175 -2.50 6.47 12.05
C LEU A 175 -1.64 7.59 11.48
N ILE A 176 -1.37 7.55 10.18
CA ILE A 176 -0.69 8.63 9.46
C ILE A 176 -1.75 9.32 8.59
N TYR A 177 -1.91 10.63 8.73
CA TYR A 177 -3.00 11.31 8.05
C TYR A 177 -2.62 12.69 7.53
N VAL A 178 -3.35 13.12 6.50
CA VAL A 178 -3.23 14.42 5.85
C VAL A 178 -4.61 15.09 5.92
N LYS A 179 -4.66 16.34 6.43
CA LYS A 179 -5.92 16.99 6.79
C LYS A 179 -6.50 17.97 5.77
N THR A 180 -5.67 18.81 5.16
CA THR A 180 -6.22 19.94 4.39
C THR A 180 -6.64 19.48 3.00
N GLY A 181 -7.72 20.10 2.48
CA GLY A 181 -8.21 19.77 1.15
C GLY A 181 -7.15 19.86 0.07
N ALA A 182 -6.34 20.91 0.08
CA ALA A 182 -5.28 21.09 -0.89
C ALA A 182 -4.23 19.96 -0.82
N ASN A 183 -3.82 19.57 0.37
CA ASN A 183 -2.84 18.49 0.55
C ASN A 183 -3.42 17.13 0.19
N VAL A 184 -4.68 16.86 0.54
CA VAL A 184 -5.37 15.62 0.18
C VAL A 184 -5.49 15.49 -1.34
N GLU A 185 -5.91 16.56 -2.01
CA GLU A 185 -6.04 16.57 -3.48
C GLU A 185 -4.70 16.32 -4.16
N ARG A 186 -3.64 16.99 -3.68
CA ARG A 186 -2.29 16.78 -4.23
C ARG A 186 -1.81 15.35 -4.03
N LEU A 187 -2.08 14.78 -2.85
CA LEU A 187 -1.67 13.40 -2.55
C LEU A 187 -2.45 12.40 -3.41
N LEU A 188 -3.75 12.59 -3.57
CA LEU A 188 -4.56 11.74 -4.45
C LEU A 188 -4.04 11.80 -5.88
N SER A 189 -3.80 13.00 -6.40
CA SER A 189 -3.22 13.18 -7.75
C SER A 189 -1.85 12.51 -7.86
N PHE A 190 -1.02 12.66 -6.84
CA PHE A 190 0.31 12.05 -6.81
C PHE A 190 0.23 10.52 -6.89
N MET A 191 -0.75 9.93 -6.22
CA MET A 191 -0.97 8.48 -6.25
C MET A 191 -1.65 7.99 -7.53
N GLY A 192 -2.21 8.88 -8.33
CA GLY A 192 -2.88 8.55 -9.58
C GLY A 192 -4.40 8.65 -9.56
N ALA A 193 -4.99 9.25 -8.52
CA ALA A 193 -6.43 9.47 -8.39
C ALA A 193 -6.73 10.98 -8.56
N GLY A 194 -6.63 11.48 -9.79
CA GLY A 194 -6.75 12.90 -10.06
C GLY A 194 -8.14 13.37 -10.47
N ASN A 195 -9.10 12.44 -10.59
CA ASN A 195 -10.45 12.78 -11.05
C ASN A 195 -11.48 12.63 -9.91
#